data_7983112419d36d05c3d79cb97e34fad5
#
_entry.id   7983112419d36d05c3d79cb97e34fad5
#
_cell.length_a   1.000
_cell.length_b   1.000
_cell.length_c   1.000
_cell.angle_alpha   90.00
_cell.angle_beta   90.00
_cell.angle_gamma   90.00
#
_symmetry.space_group_name_H-M   'P 1'
#
loop_
_entity.id
_entity.type
_entity.pdbx_description
1 polymer ?
#
loop_
_entity_poly.entity_id
_entity_poly.type
_entity_poly.pdbx_seq_one_letter_code
_entity_poly.pdbx_strand_id
1 'polypeptide(L)'
;MPIFQDHFLDNRNKWETRDDANALLRIGPGDYAYVVQHRQPQGEWTTWQPFFIDDEWCYKIHAVIERVAGGNFGYGLLWRCVDEQNCYSFEISHGGYFRLRRRSAGVWSERQPWTKSKHVREGQRAVNELMIIQLLDKAQFFINGEAVFELPFAKPAHEDGFGFLVNGDLHIRVHSTIVLRYVDWLENGKGVVERPSPLTIDQPALDAVLADLNTLVGMENIKQEINTLINFLKVQKLRQMRGLTQMPLSLHMVLAGPPGTGKTTVARLIGRIYRALGFLPSGHLIETDRAGLVAPFVGQTALKVDEMVEKALGGILFIDEAYALMPRGGQNGQDFGLEAIETLLKRMEDQRGKLAVIIAGYGDELHRFLEANPGVKSRFNRYFYFEHYKPQEMADIFTTFCSEHQLTLTSEAHTLLLHHLTAVYHKRTRAFGNGRYARNLLEKTIERQANRIVHLEPITDELLCTLTQDDIPPEVLEDTAV
;
A
#
# COMPACT_ATOMS: atom_id res chain seq x y z
N MET A 1 12.88 8.64 14.14
CA MET A 1 11.91 8.28 15.22
C MET A 1 11.01 9.47 15.50
N PRO A 2 9.73 9.31 15.87
CA PRO A 2 8.92 10.45 16.28
C PRO A 2 9.48 11.11 17.54
N ILE A 3 9.46 12.44 17.57
CA ILE A 3 9.77 13.22 18.78
C ILE A 3 8.66 13.01 19.82
N PHE A 4 7.43 12.96 19.34
CA PHE A 4 6.23 12.74 20.13
C PHE A 4 5.20 11.96 19.30
N GLN A 5 4.49 11.02 19.93
CA GLN A 5 3.38 10.29 19.29
C GLN A 5 2.34 9.90 20.33
N ASP A 6 1.07 10.13 20.01
CA ASP A 6 -0.06 9.71 20.83
C ASP A 6 -1.24 9.22 19.97
N HIS A 7 -1.83 8.12 20.41
CA HIS A 7 -3.05 7.53 19.87
C HIS A 7 -4.18 7.52 20.89
N PHE A 8 -3.96 8.18 22.01
CA PHE A 8 -4.92 8.40 23.09
C PHE A 8 -5.60 7.12 23.62
N LEU A 9 -4.83 6.04 23.72
CA LEU A 9 -5.28 4.77 24.30
C LEU A 9 -5.30 4.80 25.83
N ASP A 10 -4.34 5.52 26.38
CA ASP A 10 -4.19 5.85 27.79
C ASP A 10 -3.59 7.25 27.92
N ASN A 11 -3.45 7.75 29.13
CA ASN A 11 -2.87 9.07 29.39
C ASN A 11 -1.39 9.02 29.79
N ARG A 12 -0.59 8.14 29.15
CA ARG A 12 0.87 8.03 29.40
C ARG A 12 1.63 9.31 29.13
N ASN A 13 1.16 10.12 28.19
CA ASN A 13 1.74 11.41 27.81
C ASN A 13 1.25 12.57 28.70
N LYS A 14 0.46 12.28 29.74
CA LYS A 14 0.00 13.23 30.77
C LYS A 14 -0.76 14.44 30.21
N TRP A 15 -1.60 14.21 29.19
CA TRP A 15 -2.54 15.24 28.75
C TRP A 15 -3.46 15.67 29.89
N GLU A 16 -3.84 16.94 29.90
CA GLU A 16 -4.82 17.43 30.84
C GLU A 16 -6.11 16.62 30.77
N THR A 17 -6.62 16.22 31.93
CA THR A 17 -7.95 15.59 32.04
C THR A 17 -8.82 16.40 32.99
N ARG A 18 -10.06 16.63 32.61
CA ARG A 18 -10.99 17.50 33.32
C ARG A 18 -12.44 17.12 33.01
N ASP A 19 -13.30 17.26 33.99
CA ASP A 19 -14.77 17.19 33.79
C ASP A 19 -15.43 18.14 34.76
N ASP A 20 -15.74 19.36 34.28
CA ASP A 20 -16.40 20.39 35.07
C ASP A 20 -17.41 21.21 34.22
N ALA A 21 -17.94 22.27 34.77
CA ALA A 21 -18.92 23.13 34.10
C ALA A 21 -18.35 23.83 32.85
N ASN A 22 -17.02 23.96 32.73
CA ASN A 22 -16.39 24.70 31.65
C ASN A 22 -15.89 23.78 30.55
N ALA A 23 -15.36 22.59 30.89
CA ALA A 23 -14.77 21.70 29.90
C ALA A 23 -14.86 20.20 30.27
N LEU A 24 -14.88 19.35 29.24
CA LEU A 24 -14.62 17.94 29.35
C LEU A 24 -13.36 17.62 28.55
N LEU A 25 -12.32 17.13 29.23
CA LEU A 25 -11.07 16.63 28.67
C LEU A 25 -10.90 15.20 29.13
N ARG A 26 -10.96 14.24 28.24
CA ARG A 26 -10.97 12.83 28.59
C ARG A 26 -10.18 11.97 27.62
N ILE A 27 -9.36 11.06 28.16
CA ILE A 27 -8.78 9.93 27.49
C ILE A 27 -9.22 8.69 28.28
N GLY A 28 -9.85 7.72 27.65
CA GLY A 28 -10.31 6.55 28.39
C GLY A 28 -10.69 5.36 27.53
N PRO A 29 -10.84 4.18 28.17
CA PRO A 29 -11.24 2.96 27.49
C PRO A 29 -12.61 3.15 26.83
N GLY A 30 -12.66 2.93 25.52
CA GLY A 30 -13.85 3.07 24.70
C GLY A 30 -13.91 4.33 23.84
N ASP A 31 -13.17 5.39 24.14
CA ASP A 31 -13.13 6.60 23.30
C ASP A 31 -12.07 6.49 22.20
N TYR A 32 -10.94 5.84 22.48
CA TYR A 32 -9.78 5.72 21.56
C TYR A 32 -9.41 7.06 20.89
N ALA A 33 -9.58 8.14 21.64
CA ALA A 33 -9.33 9.50 21.21
C ALA A 33 -9.18 10.42 22.44
N TYR A 34 -8.51 11.56 22.26
CA TYR A 34 -8.55 12.64 23.22
C TYR A 34 -9.81 13.47 22.97
N VAL A 35 -10.78 13.37 23.87
CA VAL A 35 -12.02 14.15 23.85
C VAL A 35 -11.74 15.53 24.41
N VAL A 36 -11.96 16.56 23.59
CA VAL A 36 -11.84 17.97 23.99
C VAL A 36 -13.17 18.65 23.71
N GLN A 37 -13.85 19.01 24.77
CA GLN A 37 -15.13 19.73 24.70
C GLN A 37 -15.08 20.97 25.59
N HIS A 38 -15.29 22.12 25.00
CA HIS A 38 -15.59 23.34 25.74
C HIS A 38 -17.11 23.45 25.90
N ARG A 39 -17.60 23.77 27.11
CA ARG A 39 -19.03 23.73 27.47
C ARG A 39 -19.67 25.11 27.52
N GLN A 40 -18.89 26.16 27.31
CA GLN A 40 -19.37 27.53 27.35
C GLN A 40 -19.64 28.04 25.92
N PRO A 41 -20.75 28.77 25.68
CA PRO A 41 -21.08 29.24 24.32
C PRO A 41 -20.15 30.33 23.82
N GLN A 42 -19.34 30.92 24.67
CA GLN A 42 -18.34 31.93 24.35
C GLN A 42 -16.98 31.57 24.95
N GLY A 43 -15.91 32.06 24.35
CA GLY A 43 -14.55 31.80 24.80
C GLY A 43 -13.91 30.64 24.05
N GLU A 44 -12.80 30.20 24.55
CA GLU A 44 -12.00 29.11 23.97
C GLU A 44 -11.38 28.26 25.06
N TRP A 45 -11.10 27.01 24.73
CA TRP A 45 -10.31 26.11 25.55
C TRP A 45 -9.09 25.65 24.79
N THR A 46 -7.93 25.66 25.48
CA THR A 46 -6.66 25.23 24.94
C THR A 46 -6.03 24.17 25.85
N THR A 47 -5.43 23.17 25.23
CA THR A 47 -4.62 22.15 25.90
C THR A 47 -3.36 21.91 25.09
N TRP A 48 -2.22 21.77 25.73
CA TRP A 48 -0.96 21.61 25.00
C TRP A 48 0.06 20.78 25.76
N GLN A 49 1.09 20.30 25.03
CA GLN A 49 2.21 19.51 25.55
C GLN A 49 3.52 20.11 25.03
N PRO A 50 4.53 20.24 25.90
CA PRO A 50 5.87 20.61 25.47
C PRO A 50 6.57 19.45 24.77
N PHE A 51 7.47 19.77 23.84
CA PHE A 51 8.42 18.82 23.27
C PHE A 51 9.77 19.51 23.05
N PHE A 52 10.84 18.72 23.06
CA PHE A 52 12.20 19.22 22.88
C PHE A 52 12.69 18.87 21.49
N ILE A 53 13.34 19.86 20.83
CA ILE A 53 13.98 19.70 19.54
C ILE A 53 15.47 19.99 19.75
N ASP A 54 16.31 18.99 19.45
CA ASP A 54 17.77 19.22 19.38
C ASP A 54 18.08 20.18 18.22
N ASP A 55 19.31 20.59 18.03
CA ASP A 55 19.81 21.70 17.19
C ASP A 55 19.30 21.81 15.74
N GLU A 56 18.45 20.90 15.25
CA GLU A 56 17.89 20.88 13.90
C GLU A 56 16.39 21.23 13.89
N TRP A 57 16.13 22.45 13.61
CA TRP A 57 14.92 23.27 13.77
C TRP A 57 13.73 22.96 12.85
N CYS A 58 13.74 21.85 12.14
CA CYS A 58 12.65 21.47 11.26
C CYS A 58 11.84 20.33 11.87
N TYR A 59 10.54 20.51 12.00
CA TYR A 59 9.64 19.48 12.50
C TYR A 59 8.29 19.52 11.80
N LYS A 60 7.56 18.43 11.91
CA LYS A 60 6.22 18.25 11.39
C LYS A 60 5.29 17.85 12.52
N ILE A 61 4.21 18.60 12.69
CA ILE A 61 3.08 18.24 13.54
C ILE A 61 1.97 17.72 12.64
N HIS A 62 1.38 16.60 12.97
CA HIS A 62 0.23 16.03 12.27
C HIS A 62 -0.80 15.55 13.28
N ALA A 63 -2.07 15.87 13.07
CA ALA A 63 -3.16 15.39 13.89
C ALA A 63 -4.40 15.06 13.05
N VAL A 64 -5.13 14.03 13.47
CA VAL A 64 -6.42 13.62 12.91
C VAL A 64 -7.50 14.01 13.89
N ILE A 65 -8.38 14.93 13.51
CA ILE A 65 -9.40 15.54 14.37
C ILE A 65 -10.80 15.32 13.78
N GLU A 66 -11.69 14.74 14.58
CA GLU A 66 -13.12 14.59 14.28
C GLU A 66 -13.90 15.68 15.02
N ARG A 67 -14.75 16.40 14.30
CA ARG A 67 -15.73 17.29 14.91
C ARG A 67 -16.99 16.50 15.27
N VAL A 68 -17.29 16.38 16.56
CA VAL A 68 -18.41 15.57 17.04
C VAL A 68 -19.72 16.37 17.08
N ALA A 69 -19.71 17.55 17.73
CA ALA A 69 -20.90 18.38 17.92
C ALA A 69 -20.52 19.82 18.22
N GLY A 70 -21.53 20.71 18.33
CA GLY A 70 -21.39 22.10 18.70
C GLY A 70 -21.71 23.11 17.60
N GLY A 71 -21.54 24.41 17.89
CA GLY A 71 -21.80 25.50 16.96
C GLY A 71 -20.79 25.63 15.81
N ASN A 72 -20.93 26.66 14.99
CA ASN A 72 -20.02 26.91 13.85
C ASN A 72 -18.75 27.66 14.31
N PHE A 73 -18.07 27.11 15.29
CA PHE A 73 -16.85 27.65 15.85
C PHE A 73 -15.60 26.96 15.28
N GLY A 74 -14.42 27.58 15.46
CA GLY A 74 -13.14 27.07 15.04
C GLY A 74 -12.58 26.05 16.02
N TYR A 75 -11.84 25.08 15.49
CA TYR A 75 -11.04 24.11 16.23
C TYR A 75 -9.79 23.77 15.44
N GLY A 76 -8.76 23.33 16.12
CA GLY A 76 -7.53 22.97 15.40
C GLY A 76 -6.31 22.75 16.27
N LEU A 77 -5.16 22.94 15.65
CA LEU A 77 -3.83 22.75 16.22
C LEU A 77 -3.33 24.05 16.85
N LEU A 78 -2.71 23.92 18.02
CA LEU A 78 -1.75 24.88 18.56
C LEU A 78 -0.32 24.44 18.20
N TRP A 79 0.55 25.40 17.94
CA TRP A 79 1.97 25.13 17.78
C TRP A 79 2.80 26.33 18.25
N ARG A 80 4.10 26.12 18.48
CA ARG A 80 4.99 27.11 19.07
C ARG A 80 4.45 27.66 20.39
N CYS A 81 3.95 26.74 21.23
CA CYS A 81 3.47 27.08 22.55
C CYS A 81 4.66 27.14 23.51
N VAL A 82 4.99 28.37 23.94
CA VAL A 82 6.00 28.60 24.97
C VAL A 82 5.33 28.59 26.35
N ASP A 83 4.11 29.07 26.41
CA ASP A 83 3.23 29.08 27.56
C ASP A 83 1.77 29.25 27.12
N GLU A 84 0.83 29.31 28.06
CA GLU A 84 -0.60 29.50 27.80
C GLU A 84 -0.94 30.84 27.13
N GLN A 85 -0.10 31.85 27.27
CA GLN A 85 -0.32 33.21 26.75
C GLN A 85 0.42 33.45 25.41
N ASN A 86 1.34 32.56 25.03
CA ASN A 86 2.20 32.74 23.85
C ASN A 86 2.20 31.46 23.01
N CYS A 87 1.40 31.45 21.93
CA CYS A 87 1.27 30.34 21.00
C CYS A 87 0.73 30.81 19.64
N TYR A 88 0.68 29.90 18.70
CA TYR A 88 -0.03 30.09 17.42
C TYR A 88 -1.15 29.05 17.29
N SER A 89 -2.21 29.38 16.54
CA SER A 89 -3.30 28.47 16.22
C SER A 89 -3.51 28.33 14.71
N PHE A 90 -3.68 27.10 14.27
CA PHE A 90 -4.16 26.74 12.93
C PHE A 90 -5.52 26.08 13.09
N GLU A 91 -6.57 26.80 12.68
CA GLU A 91 -7.95 26.42 12.97
C GLU A 91 -8.74 26.19 11.68
N ILE A 92 -9.69 25.27 11.75
CA ILE A 92 -10.71 25.05 10.72
C ILE A 92 -12.10 25.22 11.34
N SER A 93 -13.10 25.46 10.48
CA SER A 93 -14.50 25.60 10.90
C SER A 93 -15.41 24.62 10.18
N HIS A 94 -16.59 24.39 10.75
CA HIS A 94 -17.65 23.57 10.16
C HIS A 94 -18.06 24.01 8.74
N GLY A 95 -18.00 25.30 8.45
CA GLY A 95 -18.38 25.88 7.16
C GLY A 95 -17.28 25.82 6.11
N GLY A 96 -16.21 25.07 6.31
CA GLY A 96 -15.15 24.88 5.32
C GLY A 96 -14.16 26.05 5.24
N TYR A 97 -13.92 26.75 6.32
CA TYR A 97 -12.92 27.82 6.39
C TYR A 97 -11.74 27.41 7.25
N PHE A 98 -10.58 28.04 7.02
CA PHE A 98 -9.44 27.97 7.90
C PHE A 98 -8.93 29.36 8.25
N ARG A 99 -8.22 29.48 9.40
CA ARG A 99 -7.50 30.70 9.80
C ARG A 99 -6.23 30.39 10.57
N LEU A 100 -5.36 31.38 10.67
CA LEU A 100 -4.19 31.35 11.55
C LEU A 100 -4.20 32.56 12.47
N ARG A 101 -3.92 32.33 13.76
CA ARG A 101 -3.78 33.39 14.76
C ARG A 101 -2.45 33.24 15.52
N ARG A 102 -2.02 34.33 16.12
CA ARG A 102 -0.94 34.37 17.10
C ARG A 102 -1.48 34.91 18.41
N ARG A 103 -1.20 34.23 19.52
CA ARG A 103 -1.40 34.70 20.86
C ARG A 103 -0.11 35.28 21.41
N SER A 104 -0.13 36.50 21.90
CA SER A 104 1.02 37.16 22.50
C SER A 104 0.56 37.91 23.73
N ALA A 105 1.12 37.61 24.92
CA ALA A 105 0.67 38.12 26.21
C ALA A 105 -0.85 37.95 26.41
N GLY A 106 -1.41 36.81 26.03
CA GLY A 106 -2.83 36.48 26.16
C GLY A 106 -3.75 37.03 25.07
N VAL A 107 -3.30 37.93 24.20
CA VAL A 107 -4.09 38.59 23.17
C VAL A 107 -3.90 37.94 21.81
N TRP A 108 -5.01 37.53 21.17
CA TRP A 108 -4.97 36.99 19.81
C TRP A 108 -4.90 38.07 18.74
N SER A 109 -4.07 37.84 17.76
CA SER A 109 -3.97 38.62 16.51
C SER A 109 -4.08 37.69 15.31
N GLU A 110 -4.80 38.10 14.27
CA GLU A 110 -4.92 37.33 13.05
C GLU A 110 -3.63 37.41 12.21
N ARG A 111 -3.20 36.27 11.69
CA ARG A 111 -2.13 36.13 10.70
C ARG A 111 -2.68 35.79 9.33
N GLN A 112 -3.74 34.98 9.29
CA GLN A 112 -4.58 34.69 8.16
C GLN A 112 -6.01 34.71 8.65
N PRO A 113 -6.88 35.61 8.13
CA PRO A 113 -8.30 35.63 8.48
C PRO A 113 -9.04 34.39 7.95
N TRP A 114 -10.28 34.17 8.40
CA TRP A 114 -11.10 33.08 7.92
C TRP A 114 -11.19 33.06 6.40
N THR A 115 -10.59 32.04 5.79
CA THR A 115 -10.49 31.85 4.35
C THR A 115 -11.15 30.54 3.95
N LYS A 116 -12.02 30.58 2.94
CA LYS A 116 -12.72 29.40 2.43
C LYS A 116 -11.71 28.45 1.77
N SER A 117 -11.78 27.15 2.09
CA SER A 117 -10.95 26.12 1.51
C SER A 117 -11.79 24.90 1.15
N LYS A 118 -11.70 24.46 -0.10
CA LYS A 118 -12.32 23.19 -0.58
C LYS A 118 -11.70 21.94 0.05
N HIS A 119 -10.59 22.08 0.74
CA HIS A 119 -9.88 20.98 1.35
C HIS A 119 -10.37 20.67 2.78
N VAL A 120 -11.17 21.54 3.39
CA VAL A 120 -11.83 21.27 4.67
C VAL A 120 -13.07 20.41 4.42
N ARG A 121 -13.14 19.24 5.04
CA ARG A 121 -14.36 18.43 5.07
C ARG A 121 -15.35 19.05 6.02
N GLU A 122 -16.52 19.41 5.48
CA GLU A 122 -17.59 20.11 6.19
C GLU A 122 -18.52 19.12 6.89
N GLY A 123 -19.24 19.56 7.92
CA GLY A 123 -20.33 18.83 8.54
C GLY A 123 -20.02 18.25 9.93
N GLN A 124 -21.07 17.65 10.53
CA GLN A 124 -20.92 16.89 11.77
C GLN A 124 -20.23 15.57 11.49
N ARG A 125 -19.38 15.14 12.43
CA ARG A 125 -18.52 13.95 12.34
C ARG A 125 -17.52 13.98 11.18
N ALA A 126 -17.29 15.18 10.58
CA ALA A 126 -16.22 15.34 9.62
C ALA A 126 -14.86 15.12 10.27
N VAL A 127 -14.08 14.23 9.70
CA VAL A 127 -12.70 13.97 10.13
C VAL A 127 -11.78 14.74 9.21
N ASN A 128 -10.96 15.63 9.78
CA ASN A 128 -9.95 16.39 9.04
C ASN A 128 -8.56 16.08 9.57
N GLU A 129 -7.61 16.02 8.66
CA GLU A 129 -6.18 15.94 8.95
C GLU A 129 -5.60 17.34 8.90
N LEU A 130 -5.01 17.79 9.99
CA LEU A 130 -4.28 19.05 10.05
C LEU A 130 -2.79 18.77 10.19
N MET A 131 -1.98 19.44 9.38
CA MET A 131 -0.55 19.27 9.41
C MET A 131 0.16 20.63 9.32
N ILE A 132 1.20 20.78 10.13
CA ILE A 132 2.10 21.94 10.11
C ILE A 132 3.51 21.44 9.91
N ILE A 133 4.22 21.98 8.93
CA ILE A 133 5.64 21.74 8.70
C ILE A 133 6.39 23.03 9.05
N GLN A 134 7.14 22.99 10.13
CA GLN A 134 8.03 24.10 10.52
C GLN A 134 9.40 23.90 9.91
N LEU A 135 9.78 24.82 9.05
CA LEU A 135 11.10 24.94 8.45
C LEU A 135 11.93 26.04 9.16
N LEU A 136 13.18 26.23 8.76
CA LEU A 136 14.07 27.21 9.38
C LEU A 136 13.56 28.64 9.28
N ASP A 137 12.93 28.97 8.17
CA ASP A 137 12.52 30.33 7.79
C ASP A 137 11.02 30.50 7.56
N LYS A 138 10.26 29.41 7.60
CA LYS A 138 8.82 29.41 7.28
C LYS A 138 8.07 28.24 7.92
N ALA A 139 6.75 28.36 8.01
CA ALA A 139 5.85 27.27 8.31
C ALA A 139 4.86 27.06 7.19
N GLN A 140 4.59 25.80 6.85
CA GLN A 140 3.64 25.40 5.83
C GLN A 140 2.46 24.68 6.49
N PHE A 141 1.24 24.97 6.03
CA PHE A 141 -0.01 24.49 6.60
C PHE A 141 -0.78 23.65 5.59
N PHE A 142 -1.24 22.48 6.02
CA PHE A 142 -1.93 21.53 5.17
C PHE A 142 -3.24 21.08 5.81
N ILE A 143 -4.25 20.88 4.97
CA ILE A 143 -5.54 20.29 5.34
C ILE A 143 -5.80 19.10 4.43
N ASN A 144 -6.01 17.92 5.01
CA ASN A 144 -6.27 16.68 4.27
C ASN A 144 -5.22 16.38 3.18
N GLY A 145 -3.96 16.68 3.47
CA GLY A 145 -2.81 16.44 2.57
C GLY A 145 -2.51 17.56 1.58
N GLU A 146 -3.37 18.59 1.48
CA GLU A 146 -3.20 19.69 0.52
C GLU A 146 -2.69 20.96 1.21
N ALA A 147 -1.69 21.62 0.63
CA ALA A 147 -1.13 22.85 1.14
C ALA A 147 -2.15 24.01 1.00
N VAL A 148 -2.44 24.69 2.10
CA VAL A 148 -3.42 25.79 2.12
C VAL A 148 -2.82 27.15 2.39
N PHE A 149 -1.68 27.19 3.07
CA PHE A 149 -1.02 28.44 3.44
C PHE A 149 0.46 28.25 3.77
N GLU A 150 1.26 29.31 3.60
CA GLU A 150 2.65 29.37 4.01
C GLU A 150 2.88 30.70 4.71
N LEU A 151 3.61 30.69 5.83
CA LEU A 151 3.93 31.88 6.60
C LEU A 151 5.44 31.97 6.85
N PRO A 152 6.11 33.09 6.55
CA PRO A 152 7.49 33.33 6.94
C PRO A 152 7.65 33.34 8.46
N PHE A 153 8.66 32.66 8.99
CA PHE A 153 8.98 32.63 10.40
C PHE A 153 10.48 32.83 10.64
N ALA A 154 10.80 33.53 11.72
CA ALA A 154 12.15 33.52 12.28
C ALA A 154 12.37 32.19 13.07
N LYS A 155 13.63 31.77 13.18
CA LYS A 155 14.06 30.58 13.90
C LYS A 155 13.39 30.45 15.29
N PRO A 156 12.80 29.29 15.64
CA PRO A 156 12.20 29.08 16.95
C PRO A 156 13.21 29.02 18.11
N ALA A 157 12.74 29.12 19.36
CA ALA A 157 13.52 28.85 20.56
C ALA A 157 13.69 27.33 20.79
N HIS A 158 14.59 26.89 21.69
CA HIS A 158 14.93 25.48 21.93
C HIS A 158 13.78 24.63 22.53
N GLU A 159 12.81 25.29 23.17
CA GLU A 159 11.61 24.65 23.71
C GLU A 159 10.40 25.06 22.87
N ASP A 160 9.60 24.11 22.48
CA ASP A 160 8.38 24.33 21.71
C ASP A 160 7.27 23.43 22.25
N GLY A 161 6.04 23.72 21.91
CA GLY A 161 4.89 22.95 22.33
C GLY A 161 3.81 22.94 21.24
N PHE A 162 2.99 21.92 21.31
CA PHE A 162 1.83 21.79 20.43
C PHE A 162 0.61 21.33 21.21
N GLY A 163 -0.57 21.52 20.64
CA GLY A 163 -1.78 21.11 21.32
C GLY A 163 -3.02 21.33 20.48
N PHE A 164 -4.14 21.46 21.17
CA PHE A 164 -5.45 21.59 20.55
C PHE A 164 -6.21 22.78 21.12
N LEU A 165 -7.03 23.37 20.26
CA LEU A 165 -7.89 24.49 20.60
C LEU A 165 -9.31 24.21 20.12
N VAL A 166 -10.29 24.55 20.95
CA VAL A 166 -11.72 24.58 20.62
C VAL A 166 -12.34 25.91 21.04
N ASN A 167 -13.15 26.49 20.17
CA ASN A 167 -13.87 27.73 20.44
C ASN A 167 -15.36 27.46 20.65
N GLY A 168 -16.00 28.22 21.51
CA GLY A 168 -17.43 28.11 21.85
C GLY A 168 -17.79 26.72 22.40
N ASP A 169 -19.02 26.32 22.33
CA ASP A 169 -19.55 25.02 22.80
C ASP A 169 -19.21 23.85 21.89
N LEU A 170 -17.96 23.73 21.44
CA LEU A 170 -17.54 22.76 20.49
C LEU A 170 -16.99 21.50 21.16
N HIS A 171 -17.30 20.35 20.56
CA HIS A 171 -16.82 19.03 20.94
C HIS A 171 -16.04 18.39 19.78
N ILE A 172 -14.77 18.08 20.01
CA ILE A 172 -13.90 17.35 19.07
C ILE A 172 -13.36 16.08 19.69
N ARG A 173 -12.94 15.15 18.83
CA ARG A 173 -12.12 13.99 19.18
C ARG A 173 -10.83 14.03 18.36
N VAL A 174 -9.72 13.94 19.05
CA VAL A 174 -8.40 13.80 18.41
C VAL A 174 -8.03 12.33 18.40
N HIS A 175 -8.01 11.71 17.25
CA HIS A 175 -7.75 10.27 17.10
C HIS A 175 -6.27 9.93 17.19
N SER A 176 -5.42 10.82 16.69
CA SER A 176 -3.97 10.65 16.75
C SER A 176 -3.24 11.97 16.58
N THR A 177 -2.05 12.06 17.15
CA THR A 177 -1.12 13.14 16.88
C THR A 177 0.31 12.64 16.88
N ILE A 178 1.15 13.21 16.03
CA ILE A 178 2.56 12.87 15.92
C ILE A 178 3.39 14.11 15.63
N VAL A 179 4.55 14.21 16.28
CA VAL A 179 5.58 15.21 15.98
C VAL A 179 6.82 14.45 15.49
N LEU A 180 7.27 14.78 14.30
CA LEU A 180 8.41 14.16 13.63
C LEU A 180 9.51 15.18 13.38
N ARG A 181 10.79 14.75 13.45
CA ARG A 181 11.90 15.53 12.90
C ARG A 181 11.77 15.59 11.37
N TYR A 182 12.06 16.73 10.80
CA TYR A 182 11.97 16.95 9.35
C TYR A 182 13.31 16.72 8.61
N VAL A 183 14.37 16.35 9.31
CA VAL A 183 15.75 16.23 8.78
C VAL A 183 15.91 15.11 7.77
N ASP A 184 15.18 14.03 7.91
CA ASP A 184 15.21 12.88 6.98
C ASP A 184 14.77 13.24 5.54
N TRP A 185 14.30 14.46 5.33
CA TRP A 185 13.75 14.90 4.04
C TRP A 185 14.67 15.81 3.25
N LEU A 186 15.57 16.54 3.92
CA LEU A 186 16.48 17.50 3.26
C LEU A 186 17.71 16.84 2.60
N GLU A 187 18.11 15.67 3.06
CA GLU A 187 19.30 14.97 2.52
C GLU A 187 19.05 14.30 1.17
N ASN A 188 17.81 14.03 0.78
CA ASN A 188 17.47 13.32 -0.46
C ASN A 188 16.95 14.20 -1.62
N GLY A 189 17.02 15.50 -1.53
CA GLY A 189 17.07 16.52 -2.60
C GLY A 189 16.14 16.40 -3.82
N LYS A 190 15.02 15.66 -3.77
CA LYS A 190 14.01 15.67 -4.85
C LYS A 190 12.61 15.65 -4.24
N GLY A 191 11.99 16.83 -4.27
CA GLY A 191 10.61 17.02 -3.83
C GLY A 191 9.58 16.29 -4.70
N VAL A 192 9.37 15.04 -4.40
CA VAL A 192 8.06 14.44 -4.58
C VAL A 192 7.43 14.47 -3.20
N VAL A 193 6.32 15.18 -3.05
CA VAL A 193 5.46 15.07 -1.88
C VAL A 193 4.93 13.64 -1.89
N GLU A 194 5.71 12.70 -1.34
CA GLU A 194 5.13 11.45 -0.92
C GLU A 194 4.13 11.83 0.18
N ARG A 195 2.85 11.78 -0.17
CA ARG A 195 1.78 11.87 0.79
C ARG A 195 2.15 10.89 1.91
N PRO A 196 2.24 11.34 3.19
CA PRO A 196 2.21 10.37 4.26
C PRO A 196 0.93 9.58 4.02
N SER A 197 1.06 8.31 3.72
CA SER A 197 -0.10 7.43 3.54
C SER A 197 -0.93 7.60 4.81
N PRO A 198 -2.21 7.99 4.72
CA PRO A 198 -3.01 8.08 5.92
C PRO A 198 -2.93 6.72 6.62
N LEU A 199 -2.89 6.71 7.96
CA LEU A 199 -3.05 5.48 8.75
C LEU A 199 -4.44 4.84 8.51
N THR A 200 -5.20 5.38 7.59
CA THR A 200 -6.50 4.89 7.14
C THR A 200 -6.33 3.89 6.02
N ILE A 201 -7.02 2.76 6.17
CA ILE A 201 -7.22 1.81 5.08
C ILE A 201 -7.96 2.55 3.96
N ASP A 202 -7.39 2.58 2.77
CA ASP A 202 -8.07 3.08 1.57
C ASP A 202 -9.10 2.03 1.15
N GLN A 203 -10.29 2.09 1.79
CA GLN A 203 -11.33 1.10 1.58
C GLN A 203 -11.81 1.05 0.12
N PRO A 204 -12.03 2.18 -0.59
CA PRO A 204 -12.35 2.15 -2.01
C PRO A 204 -11.30 1.44 -2.88
N ALA A 205 -10.01 1.72 -2.64
CA ALA A 205 -8.93 1.03 -3.35
C ALA A 205 -8.89 -0.47 -3.02
N LEU A 206 -9.12 -0.83 -1.75
CA LEU A 206 -9.16 -2.23 -1.33
C LEU A 206 -10.34 -2.97 -1.97
N ASP A 207 -11.52 -2.36 -1.99
CA ASP A 207 -12.72 -2.95 -2.60
C ASP A 207 -12.54 -3.16 -4.11
N ALA A 208 -11.89 -2.21 -4.80
CA ALA A 208 -11.54 -2.35 -6.21
C ALA A 208 -10.57 -3.52 -6.46
N VAL A 209 -9.55 -3.69 -5.61
CA VAL A 209 -8.62 -4.83 -5.73
C VAL A 209 -9.29 -6.15 -5.43
N LEU A 210 -10.21 -6.20 -4.47
CA LEU A 210 -11.00 -7.40 -4.17
C LEU A 210 -11.95 -7.76 -5.31
N ALA A 211 -12.54 -6.76 -5.97
CA ALA A 211 -13.33 -6.98 -7.18
C ALA A 211 -12.45 -7.61 -8.28
N ASP A 212 -11.27 -7.05 -8.57
CA ASP A 212 -10.33 -7.60 -9.55
C ASP A 212 -9.88 -9.03 -9.17
N LEU A 213 -9.62 -9.30 -7.89
CA LEU A 213 -9.27 -10.65 -7.42
C LEU A 213 -10.41 -11.65 -7.69
N ASN A 214 -11.66 -11.23 -7.50
CA ASN A 214 -12.83 -12.08 -7.70
C ASN A 214 -13.12 -12.35 -9.19
N THR A 215 -12.66 -11.50 -10.12
CA THR A 215 -12.77 -11.76 -11.55
C THR A 215 -11.79 -12.83 -12.05
N LEU A 216 -10.75 -13.15 -11.28
CA LEU A 216 -9.82 -14.21 -11.67
C LEU A 216 -10.54 -15.56 -11.68
N VAL A 217 -10.35 -16.30 -12.77
CA VAL A 217 -10.92 -17.64 -12.92
C VAL A 217 -10.25 -18.62 -11.97
N GLY A 218 -11.03 -19.42 -11.27
CA GLY A 218 -10.52 -20.44 -10.33
C GLY A 218 -9.76 -19.85 -9.15
N MET A 219 -8.72 -20.54 -8.71
CA MET A 219 -7.82 -20.13 -7.61
C MET A 219 -8.54 -19.89 -6.26
N GLU A 220 -9.58 -20.62 -5.94
CA GLU A 220 -10.39 -20.39 -4.73
C GLU A 220 -9.57 -20.47 -3.44
N ASN A 221 -8.58 -21.39 -3.38
CA ASN A 221 -7.63 -21.48 -2.28
C ASN A 221 -6.79 -20.20 -2.14
N ILE A 222 -6.29 -19.63 -3.25
CA ILE A 222 -5.50 -18.40 -3.26
C ILE A 222 -6.37 -17.20 -2.84
N LYS A 223 -7.60 -17.11 -3.33
CA LYS A 223 -8.55 -16.05 -2.93
C LYS A 223 -8.83 -16.09 -1.43
N GLN A 224 -9.03 -17.29 -0.86
CA GLN A 224 -9.21 -17.48 0.58
C GLN A 224 -7.98 -17.07 1.39
N GLU A 225 -6.78 -17.47 0.96
CA GLU A 225 -5.53 -17.09 1.60
C GLU A 225 -5.28 -15.58 1.55
N ILE A 226 -5.59 -14.92 0.43
CA ILE A 226 -5.49 -13.45 0.30
C ILE A 226 -6.50 -12.76 1.24
N ASN A 227 -7.73 -13.24 1.34
CA ASN A 227 -8.71 -12.69 2.28
C ASN A 227 -8.24 -12.85 3.73
N THR A 228 -7.65 -13.99 4.08
CA THR A 228 -7.04 -14.23 5.39
C THR A 228 -5.89 -13.26 5.65
N LEU A 229 -5.03 -13.03 4.65
CA LEU A 229 -3.95 -12.04 4.71
C LEU A 229 -4.51 -10.63 4.96
N ILE A 230 -5.53 -10.21 4.20
CA ILE A 230 -6.16 -8.89 4.35
C ILE A 230 -6.72 -8.72 5.77
N ASN A 231 -7.44 -9.72 6.29
CA ASN A 231 -8.01 -9.68 7.64
C ASN A 231 -6.90 -9.57 8.70
N PHE A 232 -5.83 -10.35 8.56
CA PHE A 232 -4.68 -10.27 9.44
C PHE A 232 -4.04 -8.87 9.40
N LEU A 233 -3.80 -8.33 8.20
CA LEU A 233 -3.19 -7.01 8.01
C LEU A 233 -4.09 -5.89 8.55
N LYS A 234 -5.41 -5.96 8.34
CA LYS A 234 -6.37 -5.02 8.94
C LYS A 234 -6.27 -5.00 10.46
N VAL A 235 -6.21 -6.18 11.09
CA VAL A 235 -6.05 -6.28 12.56
C VAL A 235 -4.70 -5.73 13.00
N GLN A 236 -3.60 -6.03 12.30
CA GLN A 236 -2.28 -5.47 12.62
C GLN A 236 -2.28 -3.94 12.47
N LYS A 237 -2.95 -3.41 11.44
CA LYS A 237 -3.11 -1.97 11.25
C LYS A 237 -3.91 -1.34 12.38
N LEU A 238 -5.01 -1.95 12.79
CA LEU A 238 -5.79 -1.50 13.96
C LEU A 238 -4.97 -1.54 15.25
N ARG A 239 -4.16 -2.59 15.46
CA ARG A 239 -3.24 -2.65 16.60
C ARG A 239 -2.20 -1.52 16.55
N GLN A 240 -1.63 -1.24 15.36
CA GLN A 240 -0.72 -0.12 15.14
C GLN A 240 -1.38 1.22 15.48
N MET A 241 -2.59 1.45 14.95
CA MET A 241 -3.34 2.67 15.19
C MET A 241 -3.69 2.86 16.69
N ARG A 242 -3.83 1.76 17.43
CA ARG A 242 -4.11 1.76 18.88
C ARG A 242 -2.86 1.72 19.75
N GLY A 243 -1.65 1.85 19.18
CA GLY A 243 -0.39 1.80 19.92
C GLY A 243 -0.12 0.48 20.65
N LEU A 244 -0.84 -0.60 20.28
CA LEU A 244 -0.63 -1.93 20.86
C LEU A 244 0.68 -2.53 20.33
N THR A 245 1.34 -3.33 21.16
CA THR A 245 2.54 -4.06 20.75
C THR A 245 2.28 -4.84 19.47
N GLN A 246 3.07 -4.57 18.44
CA GLN A 246 2.98 -5.24 17.15
C GLN A 246 3.87 -6.47 17.15
N MET A 247 3.39 -7.53 16.52
CA MET A 247 4.28 -8.64 16.16
C MET A 247 5.14 -8.19 14.96
N PRO A 248 6.41 -8.62 14.91
CA PRO A 248 7.23 -8.38 13.72
C PRO A 248 6.52 -8.91 12.48
N LEU A 249 6.12 -8.02 11.58
CA LEU A 249 5.41 -8.38 10.36
C LEU A 249 6.42 -8.58 9.23
N SER A 250 6.44 -9.77 8.64
CA SER A 250 7.09 -10.02 7.37
C SER A 250 6.08 -9.87 6.24
N LEU A 251 6.38 -9.00 5.26
CA LEU A 251 5.58 -8.83 4.04
C LEU A 251 6.04 -9.78 2.92
N HIS A 252 7.12 -10.55 3.18
CA HIS A 252 7.69 -11.46 2.19
C HIS A 252 6.88 -12.75 2.09
N MET A 253 6.80 -13.30 0.87
CA MET A 253 6.03 -14.53 0.63
C MET A 253 6.56 -15.36 -0.52
N VAL A 254 6.12 -16.61 -0.57
CA VAL A 254 6.43 -17.59 -1.59
C VAL A 254 5.18 -17.89 -2.40
N LEU A 255 5.27 -17.79 -3.72
CA LEU A 255 4.23 -18.19 -4.67
C LEU A 255 4.72 -19.45 -5.42
N ALA A 256 4.24 -20.60 -4.98
CA ALA A 256 4.68 -21.90 -5.48
C ALA A 256 3.63 -22.53 -6.40
N GLY A 257 4.04 -23.02 -7.57
CA GLY A 257 3.13 -23.75 -8.46
C GLY A 257 3.55 -23.75 -9.93
N PRO A 258 2.77 -24.44 -10.78
CA PRO A 258 3.04 -24.61 -12.20
C PRO A 258 3.12 -23.29 -12.97
N PRO A 259 3.74 -23.26 -14.17
CA PRO A 259 3.79 -22.07 -15.00
C PRO A 259 2.41 -21.70 -15.54
N GLY A 260 2.20 -20.40 -15.77
CA GLY A 260 0.95 -19.87 -16.33
C GLY A 260 -0.28 -19.95 -15.40
N THR A 261 -0.08 -20.16 -14.10
CA THR A 261 -1.17 -20.19 -13.10
C THR A 261 -1.48 -18.84 -12.45
N GLY A 262 -0.94 -17.73 -12.98
CA GLY A 262 -1.29 -16.39 -12.52
C GLY A 262 -0.47 -15.87 -11.33
N LYS A 263 0.69 -16.46 -10.98
CA LYS A 263 1.56 -16.02 -9.87
C LYS A 263 1.90 -14.54 -9.92
N THR A 264 2.38 -14.04 -11.08
CA THR A 264 2.73 -12.61 -11.25
C THR A 264 1.49 -11.71 -11.15
N THR A 265 0.34 -12.13 -11.67
CA THR A 265 -0.94 -11.41 -11.56
C THR A 265 -1.34 -11.24 -10.10
N VAL A 266 -1.29 -12.32 -9.32
CA VAL A 266 -1.57 -12.30 -7.89
C VAL A 266 -0.56 -11.42 -7.13
N ALA A 267 0.73 -11.47 -7.46
CA ALA A 267 1.75 -10.61 -6.86
C ALA A 267 1.44 -9.11 -7.07
N ARG A 268 0.95 -8.72 -8.27
CA ARG A 268 0.51 -7.33 -8.55
C ARG A 268 -0.70 -6.93 -7.70
N LEU A 269 -1.67 -7.83 -7.52
CA LEU A 269 -2.82 -7.58 -6.64
C LEU A 269 -2.39 -7.44 -5.18
N ILE A 270 -1.47 -8.26 -4.70
CA ILE A 270 -0.89 -8.17 -3.35
C ILE A 270 -0.21 -6.80 -3.14
N GLY A 271 0.50 -6.28 -4.13
CA GLY A 271 1.09 -4.94 -4.08
C GLY A 271 0.04 -3.85 -3.88
N ARG A 272 -1.04 -3.93 -4.64
CA ARG A 272 -2.17 -3.00 -4.52
C ARG A 272 -2.88 -3.14 -3.15
N ILE A 273 -3.00 -4.36 -2.62
CA ILE A 273 -3.53 -4.63 -1.27
C ILE A 273 -2.64 -4.00 -0.20
N TYR A 274 -1.32 -4.20 -0.27
CA TYR A 274 -0.37 -3.60 0.67
C TYR A 274 -0.43 -2.07 0.64
N ARG A 275 -0.59 -1.47 -0.54
CA ARG A 275 -0.80 -0.03 -0.70
C ARG A 275 -2.12 0.41 -0.07
N ALA A 276 -3.24 -0.25 -0.41
CA ALA A 276 -4.58 0.10 0.11
C ALA A 276 -4.67 -0.01 1.63
N LEU A 277 -3.94 -0.96 2.23
CA LEU A 277 -3.84 -1.14 3.68
C LEU A 277 -2.76 -0.24 4.32
N GLY A 278 -2.00 0.54 3.53
CA GLY A 278 -0.98 1.46 4.01
C GLY A 278 0.25 0.77 4.60
N PHE A 279 0.62 -0.44 4.12
CA PHE A 279 1.87 -1.13 4.47
C PHE A 279 3.00 -0.77 3.51
N LEU A 280 2.69 -0.52 2.25
CA LEU A 280 3.64 -0.05 1.24
C LEU A 280 3.10 1.22 0.59
N PRO A 281 3.90 2.27 0.41
CA PRO A 281 3.43 3.55 -0.09
C PRO A 281 2.97 3.52 -1.55
N SER A 282 3.65 2.78 -2.43
CA SER A 282 3.32 2.70 -3.85
C SER A 282 2.71 1.37 -4.25
N GLY A 283 3.13 0.26 -3.63
CA GLY A 283 2.66 -1.09 -3.94
C GLY A 283 2.94 -1.54 -5.38
N HIS A 284 3.85 -0.87 -6.10
CA HIS A 284 4.26 -1.26 -7.44
C HIS A 284 5.05 -2.57 -7.40
N LEU A 285 5.18 -3.23 -8.54
CA LEU A 285 5.89 -4.48 -8.65
C LEU A 285 7.06 -4.34 -9.64
N ILE A 286 8.26 -4.67 -9.18
CA ILE A 286 9.46 -4.83 -10.01
C ILE A 286 9.70 -6.33 -10.18
N GLU A 287 9.62 -6.79 -11.41
CA GLU A 287 9.81 -8.18 -11.79
C GLU A 287 11.26 -8.43 -12.22
N THR A 288 11.85 -9.49 -11.71
CA THR A 288 13.22 -9.89 -12.01
C THR A 288 13.37 -11.41 -11.95
N ASP A 289 14.49 -11.90 -12.45
CA ASP A 289 14.91 -13.28 -12.40
C ASP A 289 16.39 -13.37 -12.02
N ARG A 290 17.00 -14.56 -12.17
CA ARG A 290 18.45 -14.74 -11.96
C ARG A 290 19.27 -13.76 -12.81
N ALA A 291 18.93 -13.55 -14.08
CA ALA A 291 19.71 -12.70 -14.98
C ALA A 291 19.70 -11.22 -14.54
N GLY A 292 18.60 -10.77 -13.94
CA GLY A 292 18.48 -9.43 -13.37
C GLY A 292 19.25 -9.23 -12.05
N LEU A 293 19.55 -10.30 -11.31
CA LEU A 293 20.20 -10.23 -9.98
C LEU A 293 21.67 -10.63 -10.00
N VAL A 294 22.09 -11.54 -10.87
CA VAL A 294 23.45 -12.07 -10.91
C VAL A 294 24.23 -11.44 -12.06
N ALA A 295 25.44 -10.98 -11.75
CA ALA A 295 26.37 -10.45 -12.76
C ALA A 295 27.42 -11.48 -13.15
N PRO A 296 28.03 -11.34 -14.36
CA PRO A 296 29.06 -12.26 -14.82
C PRO A 296 30.44 -12.03 -14.19
N PHE A 297 30.66 -10.91 -13.49
CA PHE A 297 31.96 -10.54 -12.94
C PHE A 297 31.90 -10.37 -11.42
N VAL A 298 33.03 -10.65 -10.75
CA VAL A 298 33.20 -10.51 -9.29
C VAL A 298 32.85 -9.09 -8.82
N GLY A 299 32.09 -8.98 -7.73
CA GLY A 299 31.76 -7.70 -7.09
C GLY A 299 30.65 -6.90 -7.77
N GLN A 300 30.11 -7.36 -8.90
CA GLN A 300 29.01 -6.66 -9.60
C GLN A 300 27.62 -7.21 -9.23
N THR A 301 27.54 -8.40 -8.65
CA THR A 301 26.28 -9.02 -8.25
C THR A 301 25.61 -8.21 -7.13
N ALA A 302 26.36 -7.80 -6.11
CA ALA A 302 25.82 -6.98 -5.02
C ALA A 302 25.25 -5.66 -5.54
N LEU A 303 25.93 -5.00 -6.50
CA LEU A 303 25.45 -3.75 -7.11
C LEU A 303 24.14 -3.95 -7.89
N LYS A 304 24.00 -5.06 -8.63
CA LYS A 304 22.75 -5.39 -9.34
C LYS A 304 21.58 -5.63 -8.38
N VAL A 305 21.83 -6.37 -7.29
CA VAL A 305 20.82 -6.60 -6.26
C VAL A 305 20.40 -5.29 -5.63
N ASP A 306 21.35 -4.42 -5.29
CA ASP A 306 21.08 -3.11 -4.73
C ASP A 306 20.23 -2.25 -5.67
N GLU A 307 20.55 -2.21 -6.96
CA GLU A 307 19.77 -1.48 -7.97
C GLU A 307 18.33 -1.99 -8.07
N MET A 308 18.12 -3.32 -8.06
CA MET A 308 16.78 -3.90 -8.11
C MET A 308 15.99 -3.64 -6.83
N VAL A 309 16.63 -3.69 -5.67
CA VAL A 309 16.02 -3.35 -4.38
C VAL A 309 15.61 -1.88 -4.36
N GLU A 310 16.48 -0.96 -4.79
CA GLU A 310 16.18 0.48 -4.85
C GLU A 310 14.97 0.78 -5.76
N LYS A 311 14.89 0.13 -6.92
CA LYS A 311 13.73 0.25 -7.83
C LYS A 311 12.43 -0.27 -7.19
N ALA A 312 12.52 -1.25 -6.31
CA ALA A 312 11.36 -1.88 -5.67
C ALA A 312 10.97 -1.25 -4.32
N LEU A 313 11.74 -0.27 -3.82
CA LEU A 313 11.42 0.40 -2.55
C LEU A 313 10.02 1.03 -2.59
N GLY A 314 9.27 0.83 -1.52
CA GLY A 314 7.86 1.25 -1.45
C GLY A 314 6.89 0.29 -2.14
N GLY A 315 7.38 -0.79 -2.74
CA GLY A 315 6.62 -1.78 -3.50
C GLY A 315 7.11 -3.21 -3.27
N ILE A 316 7.01 -4.01 -4.32
CA ILE A 316 7.33 -5.43 -4.33
C ILE A 316 8.48 -5.71 -5.28
N LEU A 317 9.49 -6.43 -4.81
CA LEU A 317 10.47 -7.12 -5.66
C LEU A 317 9.97 -8.55 -5.89
N PHE A 318 9.56 -8.86 -7.11
CA PHE A 318 9.12 -10.18 -7.53
C PHE A 318 10.25 -10.91 -8.25
N ILE A 319 10.67 -12.03 -7.69
CA ILE A 319 11.77 -12.85 -8.25
C ILE A 319 11.17 -14.13 -8.80
N ASP A 320 11.07 -14.23 -10.12
CA ASP A 320 10.59 -15.45 -10.76
C ASP A 320 11.71 -16.49 -10.83
N GLU A 321 11.32 -17.76 -10.74
CA GLU A 321 12.25 -18.90 -10.74
C GLU A 321 13.42 -18.74 -9.73
N ALA A 322 13.12 -18.22 -8.53
CA ALA A 322 14.12 -17.86 -7.51
C ALA A 322 15.10 -19.02 -7.19
N TYR A 323 14.68 -20.27 -7.36
CA TYR A 323 15.56 -21.44 -7.22
C TYR A 323 16.73 -21.44 -8.23
N ALA A 324 16.62 -20.70 -9.34
CA ALA A 324 17.72 -20.54 -10.27
C ALA A 324 18.92 -19.79 -9.67
N LEU A 325 18.74 -19.09 -8.53
CA LEU A 325 19.84 -18.49 -7.76
C LEU A 325 20.70 -19.53 -7.03
N MET A 326 20.24 -20.77 -6.90
CA MET A 326 21.09 -21.85 -6.34
C MET A 326 22.32 -22.09 -7.23
N PRO A 327 23.49 -22.36 -6.61
CA PRO A 327 24.68 -22.67 -7.36
C PRO A 327 24.45 -23.87 -8.30
N ARG A 328 24.66 -23.65 -9.58
CA ARG A 328 24.73 -24.76 -10.54
C ARG A 328 26.17 -25.29 -10.48
N GLY A 329 26.37 -26.47 -9.89
CA GLY A 329 27.67 -27.09 -9.76
C GLY A 329 28.43 -27.15 -11.11
N GLY A 330 29.20 -26.12 -11.40
CA GLY A 330 30.07 -26.00 -12.58
C GLY A 330 31.52 -26.22 -12.18
N GLN A 331 32.32 -26.79 -13.07
CA GLN A 331 33.72 -27.16 -12.83
C GLN A 331 34.66 -25.99 -12.50
N ASN A 332 34.20 -24.72 -12.54
CA ASN A 332 35.04 -23.53 -12.31
C ASN A 332 34.68 -22.70 -11.05
N GLY A 333 33.85 -23.18 -10.14
CA GLY A 333 33.71 -22.58 -8.77
C GLY A 333 33.19 -21.15 -8.67
N GLN A 334 32.84 -20.45 -9.74
CA GLN A 334 32.39 -19.05 -9.73
C GLN A 334 30.88 -18.97 -10.02
N ASP A 335 30.07 -19.27 -9.00
CA ASP A 335 28.61 -19.01 -9.07
C ASP A 335 28.25 -17.92 -8.06
N PHE A 336 27.92 -16.73 -8.58
CA PHE A 336 27.58 -15.55 -7.78
C PHE A 336 26.13 -15.56 -7.28
N GLY A 337 25.39 -16.65 -7.41
CA GLY A 337 24.02 -16.77 -6.94
C GLY A 337 23.94 -16.68 -5.41
N LEU A 338 24.91 -17.24 -4.67
CA LEU A 338 24.99 -17.09 -3.21
C LEU A 338 25.22 -15.65 -2.80
N GLU A 339 26.11 -14.91 -3.49
CA GLU A 339 26.33 -13.48 -3.24
C GLU A 339 25.04 -12.67 -3.42
N ALA A 340 24.25 -13.01 -4.46
CA ALA A 340 22.94 -12.38 -4.68
C ALA A 340 21.97 -12.65 -3.52
N ILE A 341 21.89 -13.89 -3.04
CA ILE A 341 21.03 -14.28 -1.92
C ILE A 341 21.44 -13.57 -0.64
N GLU A 342 22.74 -13.57 -0.30
CA GLU A 342 23.26 -12.92 0.91
C GLU A 342 23.00 -11.41 0.90
N THR A 343 23.26 -10.75 -0.23
CA THR A 343 22.99 -9.33 -0.41
C THR A 343 21.51 -9.02 -0.27
N LEU A 344 20.66 -9.82 -0.93
CA LEU A 344 19.20 -9.67 -0.83
C LEU A 344 18.70 -9.82 0.61
N LEU A 345 19.17 -10.83 1.35
CA LEU A 345 18.80 -11.05 2.75
C LEU A 345 19.19 -9.87 3.64
N LYS A 346 20.37 -9.29 3.42
CA LYS A 346 20.80 -8.08 4.13
C LYS A 346 19.86 -6.91 3.81
N ARG A 347 19.56 -6.67 2.53
CA ARG A 347 18.67 -5.58 2.12
C ARG A 347 17.22 -5.75 2.60
N MET A 348 16.72 -6.98 2.66
CA MET A 348 15.39 -7.27 3.24
C MET A 348 15.32 -6.87 4.72
N GLU A 349 16.40 -7.04 5.48
CA GLU A 349 16.47 -6.61 6.86
C GLU A 349 16.62 -5.09 6.98
N ASP A 350 17.53 -4.47 6.21
CA ASP A 350 17.79 -3.04 6.22
C ASP A 350 16.55 -2.22 5.79
N GLN A 351 15.75 -2.76 4.86
CA GLN A 351 14.54 -2.12 4.29
C GLN A 351 13.23 -2.71 4.85
N ARG A 352 13.26 -3.27 6.06
CA ARG A 352 12.08 -3.84 6.71
C ARG A 352 10.93 -2.83 6.79
N GLY A 353 9.75 -3.23 6.33
CA GLY A 353 8.55 -2.38 6.25
C GLY A 353 8.51 -1.40 5.08
N LYS A 354 9.57 -1.32 4.26
CA LYS A 354 9.62 -0.48 3.05
C LYS A 354 9.66 -1.30 1.76
N LEU A 355 9.92 -2.60 1.88
CA LEU A 355 10.05 -3.53 0.76
C LEU A 355 9.34 -4.84 1.09
N ALA A 356 8.57 -5.36 0.15
CA ALA A 356 8.16 -6.76 0.14
C ALA A 356 8.94 -7.52 -0.93
N VAL A 357 9.40 -8.72 -0.60
CA VAL A 357 10.02 -9.63 -1.57
C VAL A 357 9.08 -10.81 -1.76
N ILE A 358 8.76 -11.11 -3.00
CA ILE A 358 7.96 -12.28 -3.39
C ILE A 358 8.84 -13.16 -4.27
N ILE A 359 9.07 -14.39 -3.83
CA ILE A 359 9.76 -15.39 -4.65
C ILE A 359 8.73 -16.33 -5.27
N ALA A 360 8.93 -16.65 -6.56
CA ALA A 360 8.03 -17.52 -7.31
C ALA A 360 8.79 -18.65 -8.00
N GLY A 361 8.09 -19.74 -8.31
CA GLY A 361 8.62 -20.86 -9.06
C GLY A 361 7.88 -22.17 -8.81
N TYR A 362 8.45 -23.28 -9.26
CA TYR A 362 7.90 -24.61 -9.01
C TYR A 362 8.01 -25.01 -7.53
N GLY A 363 6.98 -25.66 -7.00
CA GLY A 363 6.87 -25.96 -5.57
C GLY A 363 8.06 -26.75 -5.01
N ASP A 364 8.46 -27.85 -5.69
CA ASP A 364 9.56 -28.71 -5.22
C ASP A 364 10.93 -28.04 -5.31
N GLU A 365 11.16 -27.23 -6.37
CA GLU A 365 12.42 -26.48 -6.53
C GLU A 365 12.51 -25.37 -5.48
N LEU A 366 11.42 -24.62 -5.26
CA LEU A 366 11.37 -23.61 -4.19
C LEU A 366 11.54 -24.22 -2.81
N HIS A 367 10.95 -25.41 -2.57
CA HIS A 367 11.14 -26.09 -1.28
C HIS A 367 12.62 -26.42 -1.05
N ARG A 368 13.30 -27.02 -2.06
CA ARG A 368 14.74 -27.30 -2.00
C ARG A 368 15.58 -26.03 -1.81
N PHE A 369 15.22 -24.96 -2.52
CA PHE A 369 15.87 -23.65 -2.39
C PHE A 369 15.80 -23.10 -0.97
N LEU A 370 14.61 -23.16 -0.35
CA LEU A 370 14.37 -22.70 1.02
C LEU A 370 15.09 -23.59 2.05
N GLU A 371 15.06 -24.91 1.87
CA GLU A 371 15.78 -25.85 2.76
C GLU A 371 17.31 -25.64 2.72
N ALA A 372 17.85 -25.36 1.55
CA ALA A 372 19.28 -25.09 1.37
C ALA A 372 19.72 -23.74 1.96
N ASN A 373 18.76 -22.82 2.22
CA ASN A 373 19.04 -21.45 2.67
C ASN A 373 18.23 -21.08 3.91
N PRO A 374 18.63 -21.48 5.13
CA PRO A 374 17.88 -21.22 6.37
C PRO A 374 17.59 -19.73 6.61
N GLY A 375 18.51 -18.83 6.19
CA GLY A 375 18.32 -17.39 6.24
C GLY A 375 17.16 -16.89 5.36
N VAL A 376 16.96 -17.49 4.19
CA VAL A 376 15.81 -17.22 3.32
C VAL A 376 14.55 -17.78 3.99
N LYS A 377 14.56 -19.06 4.39
CA LYS A 377 13.41 -19.74 4.99
C LYS A 377 12.83 -18.97 6.18
N SER A 378 13.69 -18.42 7.05
CA SER A 378 13.24 -17.69 8.24
C SER A 378 12.52 -16.36 7.95
N ARG A 379 12.70 -15.76 6.79
CA ARG A 379 12.08 -14.49 6.37
C ARG A 379 10.80 -14.66 5.57
N PHE A 380 10.63 -15.81 4.93
CA PHE A 380 9.45 -16.14 4.14
C PHE A 380 8.51 -17.06 4.94
N ASN A 381 7.53 -16.48 5.58
CA ASN A 381 6.61 -17.21 6.48
C ASN A 381 5.19 -17.39 5.90
N ARG A 382 4.95 -16.95 4.65
CA ARG A 382 3.69 -17.11 3.93
C ARG A 382 3.92 -17.81 2.61
N TYR A 383 3.08 -18.83 2.35
CA TYR A 383 3.18 -19.70 1.18
C TYR A 383 1.82 -19.76 0.52
N PHE A 384 1.78 -19.47 -0.78
CA PHE A 384 0.61 -19.61 -1.63
C PHE A 384 0.89 -20.71 -2.65
N TYR A 385 0.06 -21.74 -2.65
CA TYR A 385 0.23 -22.89 -3.53
C TYR A 385 -0.78 -22.82 -4.66
N PHE A 386 -0.29 -22.60 -5.87
CA PHE A 386 -1.07 -22.60 -7.10
C PHE A 386 -1.15 -24.02 -7.65
N GLU A 387 -2.34 -24.42 -8.01
CA GLU A 387 -2.62 -25.68 -8.65
C GLU A 387 -2.79 -25.51 -10.17
N HIS A 388 -2.77 -26.61 -10.92
CA HIS A 388 -3.15 -26.56 -12.32
C HIS A 388 -4.63 -26.19 -12.45
N TYR A 389 -4.94 -25.34 -13.41
CA TYR A 389 -6.34 -25.08 -13.76
C TYR A 389 -7.02 -26.34 -14.26
N LYS A 390 -8.27 -26.53 -13.84
CA LYS A 390 -9.14 -27.57 -14.35
C LYS A 390 -9.54 -27.28 -15.81
N PRO A 391 -9.97 -28.27 -16.60
CA PRO A 391 -10.38 -28.04 -17.98
C PRO A 391 -11.42 -26.93 -18.14
N GLN A 392 -12.43 -26.89 -17.28
CA GLN A 392 -13.44 -25.83 -17.30
C GLN A 392 -12.84 -24.47 -17.01
N GLU A 393 -11.97 -24.34 -16.00
CA GLU A 393 -11.31 -23.07 -15.67
C GLU A 393 -10.43 -22.59 -16.82
N MET A 394 -9.75 -23.50 -17.53
CA MET A 394 -8.99 -23.14 -18.73
C MET A 394 -9.89 -22.69 -19.88
N ALA A 395 -11.07 -23.28 -20.05
CA ALA A 395 -12.06 -22.86 -21.05
C ALA A 395 -12.62 -21.45 -20.69
N ASP A 396 -12.85 -21.19 -19.41
CA ASP A 396 -13.30 -19.88 -18.92
C ASP A 396 -12.20 -18.81 -19.14
N ILE A 397 -10.92 -19.14 -18.90
CA ILE A 397 -9.76 -18.27 -19.22
C ILE A 397 -9.71 -17.99 -20.72
N PHE A 398 -9.86 -19.01 -21.55
CA PHE A 398 -9.87 -18.86 -23.00
C PHE A 398 -11.02 -17.91 -23.43
N THR A 399 -12.21 -18.09 -22.89
CA THR A 399 -13.40 -17.25 -23.17
C THR A 399 -13.14 -15.82 -22.70
N THR A 400 -12.47 -15.61 -21.59
CA THR A 400 -12.07 -14.28 -21.10
C THR A 400 -11.13 -13.60 -22.12
N PHE A 401 -10.13 -14.31 -22.62
CA PHE A 401 -9.24 -13.79 -23.68
C PHE A 401 -10.01 -13.50 -24.97
N CYS A 402 -10.98 -14.36 -25.37
CA CYS A 402 -11.86 -14.06 -26.49
C CYS A 402 -12.59 -12.73 -26.30
N SER A 403 -13.18 -12.51 -25.12
CA SER A 403 -13.92 -11.29 -24.80
C SER A 403 -13.05 -10.04 -24.87
N GLU A 404 -11.79 -10.11 -24.41
CA GLU A 404 -10.81 -9.02 -24.52
C GLU A 404 -10.52 -8.61 -25.97
N HIS A 405 -10.68 -9.54 -26.91
CA HIS A 405 -10.47 -9.35 -28.34
C HIS A 405 -11.79 -9.23 -29.14
N GLN A 406 -12.94 -9.05 -28.46
CA GLN A 406 -14.27 -8.96 -29.06
C GLN A 406 -14.63 -10.22 -29.89
N LEU A 407 -14.10 -11.38 -29.49
CA LEU A 407 -14.39 -12.67 -30.09
C LEU A 407 -15.43 -13.43 -29.28
N THR A 408 -16.29 -14.18 -29.95
CA THR A 408 -17.28 -15.08 -29.36
C THR A 408 -17.12 -16.50 -29.90
N LEU A 409 -17.37 -17.50 -29.04
CA LEU A 409 -17.36 -18.91 -29.45
C LEU A 409 -18.79 -19.37 -29.73
N THR A 410 -18.95 -20.17 -30.80
CA THR A 410 -20.19 -20.94 -30.97
C THR A 410 -20.29 -22.03 -29.90
N SER A 411 -21.48 -22.54 -29.64
CA SER A 411 -21.72 -23.62 -28.64
C SER A 411 -20.92 -24.89 -29.00
N GLU A 412 -20.82 -25.20 -30.28
CA GLU A 412 -20.07 -26.34 -30.82
C GLU A 412 -18.55 -26.14 -30.62
N ALA A 413 -18.05 -24.92 -30.88
CA ALA A 413 -16.67 -24.55 -30.64
C ALA A 413 -16.32 -24.67 -29.15
N HIS A 414 -17.18 -24.19 -28.26
CA HIS A 414 -16.98 -24.31 -26.82
C HIS A 414 -16.94 -25.77 -26.36
N THR A 415 -17.83 -26.62 -26.88
CA THR A 415 -17.85 -28.06 -26.54
C THR A 415 -16.58 -28.75 -27.00
N LEU A 416 -16.10 -28.46 -28.21
CA LEU A 416 -14.86 -29.02 -28.74
C LEU A 416 -13.64 -28.50 -27.97
N LEU A 417 -13.60 -27.20 -27.63
CA LEU A 417 -12.57 -26.61 -26.77
C LEU A 417 -12.47 -27.34 -25.42
N LEU A 418 -13.59 -27.56 -24.76
CA LEU A 418 -13.61 -28.25 -23.47
C LEU A 418 -13.11 -29.69 -23.58
N HIS A 419 -13.50 -30.40 -24.65
CA HIS A 419 -13.01 -31.74 -24.93
C HIS A 419 -11.49 -31.75 -25.15
N HIS A 420 -10.98 -30.82 -25.96
CA HIS A 420 -9.55 -30.63 -26.21
C HIS A 420 -8.78 -30.36 -24.90
N LEU A 421 -9.23 -29.39 -24.09
CA LEU A 421 -8.62 -29.03 -22.82
C LEU A 421 -8.66 -30.18 -21.80
N THR A 422 -9.72 -30.99 -21.81
CA THR A 422 -9.83 -32.20 -20.96
C THR A 422 -8.78 -33.24 -21.33
N ALA A 423 -8.62 -33.51 -22.63
CA ALA A 423 -7.63 -34.47 -23.10
C ALA A 423 -6.19 -34.03 -22.78
N VAL A 424 -5.87 -32.73 -23.01
CA VAL A 424 -4.57 -32.15 -22.68
C VAL A 424 -4.32 -32.16 -21.16
N TYR A 425 -5.33 -31.88 -20.36
CA TYR A 425 -5.22 -31.93 -18.89
C TYR A 425 -4.83 -33.32 -18.38
N HIS A 426 -5.40 -34.39 -18.92
CA HIS A 426 -5.06 -35.74 -18.52
C HIS A 426 -3.65 -36.18 -18.93
N LYS A 427 -3.14 -35.63 -20.03
CA LYS A 427 -1.78 -35.91 -20.55
C LYS A 427 -0.73 -34.92 -20.08
N ARG A 428 -1.13 -33.91 -19.23
CA ARG A 428 -0.24 -32.82 -18.81
C ARG A 428 1.02 -33.32 -18.12
N THR A 429 2.11 -32.70 -18.47
CA THR A 429 3.38 -32.82 -17.75
C THR A 429 3.49 -31.76 -16.66
N ARG A 430 4.54 -31.84 -15.86
CA ARG A 430 4.87 -30.82 -14.85
C ARG A 430 5.06 -29.40 -15.46
N ALA A 431 5.54 -29.33 -16.71
CA ALA A 431 5.79 -28.09 -17.44
C ALA A 431 4.54 -27.56 -18.16
N PHE A 432 3.37 -28.13 -17.94
CA PHE A 432 2.15 -27.70 -18.61
C PHE A 432 1.83 -26.23 -18.34
N GLY A 433 1.66 -25.45 -19.41
CA GLY A 433 1.62 -23.98 -19.39
C GLY A 433 0.34 -23.34 -18.87
N ASN A 434 -0.72 -24.11 -18.54
CA ASN A 434 -1.99 -23.58 -17.99
C ASN A 434 -2.55 -22.38 -18.78
N GLY A 435 -2.66 -21.19 -18.19
CA GLY A 435 -3.16 -19.99 -18.87
C GLY A 435 -2.29 -19.56 -20.06
N ARG A 436 -0.99 -19.85 -20.07
CA ARG A 436 -0.14 -19.64 -21.26
C ARG A 436 -0.57 -20.59 -22.40
N TYR A 437 -0.89 -21.83 -22.05
CA TYR A 437 -1.43 -22.78 -23.03
C TYR A 437 -2.76 -22.29 -23.63
N ALA A 438 -3.69 -21.82 -22.79
CA ALA A 438 -4.97 -21.27 -23.24
C ALA A 438 -4.76 -20.07 -24.19
N ARG A 439 -3.80 -19.19 -23.90
CA ARG A 439 -3.44 -18.06 -24.76
C ARG A 439 -2.88 -18.50 -26.11
N ASN A 440 -1.90 -19.41 -26.11
CA ASN A 440 -1.32 -19.92 -27.34
C ASN A 440 -2.35 -20.67 -28.18
N LEU A 441 -3.30 -21.36 -27.53
CA LEU A 441 -4.42 -22.03 -28.21
C LEU A 441 -5.33 -21.01 -28.88
N LEU A 442 -5.64 -19.89 -28.21
CA LEU A 442 -6.43 -18.81 -28.83
C LEU A 442 -5.70 -18.22 -30.05
N GLU A 443 -4.41 -17.94 -29.95
CA GLU A 443 -3.63 -17.42 -31.09
C GLU A 443 -3.73 -18.37 -32.30
N LYS A 444 -3.55 -19.66 -32.10
CA LYS A 444 -3.73 -20.70 -33.15
C LYS A 444 -5.17 -20.75 -33.67
N THR A 445 -6.15 -20.57 -32.81
CA THR A 445 -7.57 -20.53 -33.19
C THR A 445 -7.88 -19.34 -34.09
N ILE A 446 -7.34 -18.16 -33.76
CA ILE A 446 -7.49 -16.94 -34.58
C ILE A 446 -6.80 -17.10 -35.95
N GLU A 447 -5.61 -17.72 -35.99
CA GLU A 447 -4.93 -18.03 -37.26
C GLU A 447 -5.79 -18.92 -38.17
N ARG A 448 -6.43 -19.95 -37.59
CA ARG A 448 -7.35 -20.83 -38.34
C ARG A 448 -8.60 -20.12 -38.80
N GLN A 449 -9.21 -19.29 -37.95
CA GLN A 449 -10.32 -18.43 -38.38
C GLN A 449 -9.92 -17.55 -39.56
N ALA A 450 -8.76 -16.87 -39.49
CA ALA A 450 -8.29 -16.02 -40.57
C ALA A 450 -8.16 -16.79 -41.89
N ASN A 451 -7.58 -18.00 -41.87
CA ASN A 451 -7.47 -18.87 -43.05
C ASN A 451 -8.84 -19.32 -43.58
N ARG A 452 -9.83 -19.51 -42.72
CA ARG A 452 -11.16 -19.91 -43.11
C ARG A 452 -11.94 -18.75 -43.78
N ILE A 453 -11.83 -17.52 -43.24
CA ILE A 453 -12.66 -16.41 -43.69
C ILE A 453 -12.06 -15.56 -44.82
N VAL A 454 -10.71 -15.61 -45.01
CA VAL A 454 -10.02 -14.75 -45.99
C VAL A 454 -10.52 -14.91 -47.44
N HIS A 455 -11.12 -16.04 -47.76
CA HIS A 455 -11.67 -16.33 -49.12
C HIS A 455 -13.19 -16.15 -49.22
N LEU A 456 -13.84 -15.64 -48.15
CA LEU A 456 -15.28 -15.41 -48.12
C LEU A 456 -15.58 -13.95 -48.56
N GLU A 457 -16.61 -13.74 -49.38
CA GLU A 457 -17.07 -12.43 -49.80
C GLU A 457 -18.60 -12.36 -49.69
N PRO A 458 -19.18 -11.35 -48.99
CA PRO A 458 -18.51 -10.32 -48.21
C PRO A 458 -18.06 -10.85 -46.85
N ILE A 459 -16.91 -10.35 -46.30
CA ILE A 459 -16.52 -10.57 -44.94
C ILE A 459 -17.35 -9.67 -44.03
N THR A 460 -18.20 -10.25 -43.18
CA THR A 460 -19.05 -9.52 -42.24
C THR A 460 -18.39 -9.41 -40.86
N ASP A 461 -18.83 -8.43 -40.05
CA ASP A 461 -18.40 -8.28 -38.68
C ASP A 461 -18.69 -9.56 -37.84
N GLU A 462 -19.78 -10.24 -38.12
CA GLU A 462 -20.11 -11.52 -37.48
C GLU A 462 -19.06 -12.59 -37.77
N LEU A 463 -18.61 -12.72 -39.02
CA LEU A 463 -17.54 -13.65 -39.40
C LEU A 463 -16.19 -13.30 -38.72
N LEU A 464 -15.89 -12.01 -38.58
CA LEU A 464 -14.69 -11.51 -37.95
C LEU A 464 -14.68 -11.77 -36.43
N CYS A 465 -15.85 -11.68 -35.77
CA CYS A 465 -15.99 -11.81 -34.33
C CYS A 465 -16.36 -13.21 -33.84
N THR A 466 -16.64 -14.18 -34.74
CA THR A 466 -17.14 -15.50 -34.35
C THR A 466 -16.09 -16.60 -34.62
N LEU A 467 -15.76 -17.33 -33.59
CA LEU A 467 -14.94 -18.56 -33.63
C LEU A 467 -15.85 -19.80 -33.68
N THR A 468 -15.66 -20.63 -34.69
CA THR A 468 -16.42 -21.86 -34.92
C THR A 468 -15.64 -23.11 -34.52
N GLN A 469 -16.28 -24.25 -34.53
CA GLN A 469 -15.60 -25.53 -34.26
C GLN A 469 -14.43 -25.81 -35.24
N ASP A 470 -14.51 -25.35 -36.48
CA ASP A 470 -13.48 -25.55 -37.50
C ASP A 470 -12.19 -24.76 -37.19
N ASP A 471 -12.30 -23.74 -36.36
CA ASP A 471 -11.19 -22.90 -35.95
C ASP A 471 -10.42 -23.52 -34.76
N ILE A 472 -11.05 -24.40 -33.97
CA ILE A 472 -10.36 -25.05 -32.84
C ILE A 472 -9.33 -26.04 -33.41
N PRO A 473 -8.04 -25.90 -33.03
CA PRO A 473 -7.01 -26.84 -33.47
C PRO A 473 -7.31 -28.29 -33.03
N PRO A 474 -7.06 -29.28 -33.89
CA PRO A 474 -7.10 -30.68 -33.46
C PRO A 474 -6.06 -30.92 -32.35
N GLU A 475 -6.24 -31.96 -31.55
CA GLU A 475 -5.27 -32.33 -30.52
C GLU A 475 -3.86 -32.55 -31.13
N VAL A 476 -3.03 -31.55 -31.10
CA VAL A 476 -1.62 -31.69 -31.36
C VAL A 476 -0.92 -31.58 -30.02
N LEU A 477 -0.54 -32.73 -29.48
CA LEU A 477 0.44 -32.81 -28.41
C LEU A 477 1.81 -32.55 -29.04
N GLU A 478 2.13 -31.32 -29.38
CA GLU A 478 3.51 -30.97 -29.57
C GLU A 478 4.16 -30.88 -28.18
N ASP A 479 5.16 -31.72 -27.98
CA ASP A 479 6.14 -31.58 -26.91
C ASP A 479 6.66 -30.13 -26.91
N THR A 480 6.04 -29.26 -26.13
CA THR A 480 6.62 -27.96 -25.81
C THR A 480 7.61 -28.13 -24.65
N ALA A 481 8.70 -28.82 -24.97
CA ALA A 481 9.98 -28.67 -24.31
C ALA A 481 10.68 -27.46 -24.94
N VAL A 482 10.57 -26.27 -24.29
CA VAL A 482 11.58 -25.20 -24.36
C VAL A 482 11.70 -24.61 -22.95
#